data_6834f8b94ebb614bdccffd05825f8297
#
_entry.id   6834f8b94ebb614bdccffd05825f8297
#
_cell.length_a   1.000
_cell.length_b   1.000
_cell.length_c   1.000
_cell.angle_alpha   90.00
_cell.angle_beta   90.00
_cell.angle_gamma   90.00
#
_symmetry.space_group_name_H-M   'P 1'
#
loop_
_entity.id
_entity.type
_entity.pdbx_description
1 polymer ?
#
loop_
_entity_poly.entity_id
_entity_poly.type
_entity_poly.pdbx_seq_one_letter_code
_entity_poly.pdbx_strand_id
1 'polypeptide(L)'
;MRRSRVSFAGPLVLLGLILTAGCRQPEETRSLNFDPETTTGALGAGWDGFEKTELGDTFVWAHGREARLSVVSRADGDRLVRFRCWPFSFPGAPPQTLTLFVNDEKTDVLTLGGEPRVYATAVPRGLWKRGQNELKFVFAYAESPKDRVSGATDERTLSAAFDWLEILRPQPARK
;
A
#
# COMPACT_ATOMS: atom_id res chain seq x y z
N MET A 1 -45.79 75.32 -11.73
CA MET A 1 -45.86 73.95 -11.22
C MET A 1 -44.69 73.15 -11.76
N ARG A 2 -43.61 72.94 -10.95
CA ARG A 2 -42.43 72.13 -11.28
C ARG A 2 -42.52 70.80 -10.55
N ARG A 3 -42.60 69.71 -11.28
CA ARG A 3 -42.53 68.33 -10.69
C ARG A 3 -41.09 67.88 -10.65
N SER A 4 -40.55 67.70 -9.46
CA SER A 4 -39.29 67.12 -9.20
C SER A 4 -39.36 65.56 -9.40
N ARG A 5 -38.50 65.01 -10.21
CA ARG A 5 -38.31 63.54 -10.31
C ARG A 5 -37.20 63.14 -9.34
N VAL A 6 -37.54 62.31 -8.39
CA VAL A 6 -36.58 61.67 -7.50
C VAL A 6 -36.10 60.38 -8.16
N SER A 7 -34.78 60.30 -8.42
CA SER A 7 -34.14 59.11 -8.99
C SER A 7 -33.63 58.26 -7.83
N PHE A 8 -34.18 57.06 -7.65
CA PHE A 8 -33.66 56.08 -6.71
C PHE A 8 -32.59 55.22 -7.42
N ALA A 9 -31.32 55.40 -7.05
CA ALA A 9 -30.24 54.50 -7.39
C ALA A 9 -30.13 53.45 -6.29
N GLY A 10 -30.59 52.25 -6.56
CA GLY A 10 -30.42 51.11 -5.65
C GLY A 10 -28.99 50.54 -5.75
N PRO A 11 -28.39 50.09 -4.64
CA PRO A 11 -27.06 49.49 -4.67
C PRO A 11 -27.09 48.09 -5.32
N LEU A 12 -26.25 47.90 -6.32
CA LEU A 12 -26.01 46.62 -6.96
C LEU A 12 -25.18 45.76 -6.00
N VAL A 13 -25.80 44.78 -5.32
CA VAL A 13 -25.10 43.81 -4.49
C VAL A 13 -24.48 42.76 -5.42
N LEU A 14 -23.17 42.86 -5.60
CA LEU A 14 -22.38 41.83 -6.32
C LEU A 14 -22.22 40.61 -5.41
N LEU A 15 -23.04 39.59 -5.61
CA LEU A 15 -22.93 38.32 -4.90
C LEU A 15 -21.71 37.58 -5.46
N GLY A 16 -20.56 37.68 -4.78
CA GLY A 16 -19.34 36.96 -5.11
C GLY A 16 -19.53 35.48 -4.84
N LEU A 17 -19.56 34.65 -5.90
CA LEU A 17 -19.55 33.20 -5.80
C LEU A 17 -18.17 32.76 -5.36
N ILE A 18 -17.98 32.48 -4.07
CA ILE A 18 -16.75 31.86 -3.55
C ILE A 18 -16.79 30.38 -3.94
N LEU A 19 -16.12 30.03 -5.05
CA LEU A 19 -15.82 28.66 -5.39
C LEU A 19 -14.82 28.13 -4.36
N THR A 20 -15.29 27.49 -3.30
CA THR A 20 -14.45 26.69 -2.42
C THR A 20 -14.01 25.45 -3.22
N ALA A 21 -12.81 25.51 -3.79
CA ALA A 21 -12.12 24.32 -4.27
C ALA A 21 -11.86 23.43 -3.04
N GLY A 22 -12.80 22.54 -2.74
CA GLY A 22 -12.65 21.54 -1.70
C GLY A 22 -11.45 20.67 -2.06
N CYS A 23 -10.34 20.84 -1.36
CA CYS A 23 -9.22 19.88 -1.40
C CYS A 23 -9.77 18.52 -1.00
N ARG A 24 -10.12 17.69 -1.98
CA ARG A 24 -10.55 16.31 -1.76
C ARG A 24 -9.36 15.60 -1.14
N GLN A 25 -9.46 15.26 0.14
CA GLN A 25 -8.42 14.49 0.80
C GLN A 25 -8.31 13.11 0.13
N PRO A 26 -7.10 12.60 -0.08
CA PRO A 26 -6.93 11.29 -0.69
C PRO A 26 -7.69 10.23 0.13
N GLU A 27 -8.29 9.28 -0.56
CA GLU A 27 -9.04 8.20 0.06
C GLU A 27 -8.10 7.29 0.85
N GLU A 28 -8.55 6.82 2.03
CA GLU A 28 -7.77 5.92 2.86
C GLU A 28 -7.61 4.56 2.15
N THR A 29 -6.37 4.07 2.05
CA THR A 29 -6.08 2.75 1.49
C THR A 29 -6.62 1.68 2.43
N ARG A 30 -7.52 0.84 1.95
CA ARG A 30 -8.11 -0.28 2.71
C ARG A 30 -7.67 -1.63 2.19
N SER A 31 -7.58 -1.78 0.88
CA SER A 31 -7.08 -2.98 0.22
C SER A 31 -6.36 -2.60 -1.06
N LEU A 32 -5.36 -3.39 -1.38
CA LEU A 32 -4.62 -3.37 -2.63
C LEU A 32 -4.55 -4.82 -3.12
N ASN A 33 -5.12 -5.08 -4.28
CA ASN A 33 -4.89 -6.32 -4.99
C ASN A 33 -3.69 -6.07 -5.89
N PHE A 34 -2.65 -6.91 -5.82
CA PHE A 34 -1.43 -6.66 -6.61
C PHE A 34 -1.68 -6.92 -8.10
N ASP A 35 -2.38 -6.00 -8.72
CA ASP A 35 -2.71 -5.93 -10.13
C ASP A 35 -2.46 -4.52 -10.70
N PRO A 36 -2.40 -4.35 -12.03
CA PRO A 36 -2.15 -3.05 -12.65
C PRO A 36 -3.20 -1.98 -12.33
N GLU A 37 -4.43 -2.37 -12.01
CA GLU A 37 -5.54 -1.43 -11.83
C GLU A 37 -5.51 -0.80 -10.44
N THR A 38 -5.22 -1.58 -9.40
CA THR A 38 -5.33 -1.14 -8.00
C THR A 38 -4.01 -0.68 -7.39
N THR A 39 -2.86 -1.19 -7.89
CA THR A 39 -1.55 -0.89 -7.30
C THR A 39 -0.67 0.04 -8.11
N THR A 40 -1.03 0.37 -9.36
CA THR A 40 -0.30 1.36 -10.14
C THR A 40 -0.28 2.71 -9.40
N GLY A 41 0.91 3.19 -9.04
CA GLY A 41 1.09 4.40 -8.21
C GLY A 41 1.21 4.15 -6.71
N ALA A 42 0.89 2.93 -6.22
CA ALA A 42 1.17 2.51 -4.85
C ALA A 42 2.54 1.80 -4.74
N LEU A 43 2.97 1.08 -5.79
CA LEU A 43 4.27 0.41 -5.81
C LEU A 43 5.40 1.44 -5.90
N GLY A 44 6.29 1.40 -4.91
CA GLY A 44 7.56 2.12 -4.90
C GLY A 44 8.67 1.30 -5.53
N ALA A 45 9.91 1.43 -5.03
CA ALA A 45 11.05 0.64 -5.49
C ALA A 45 10.94 -0.82 -5.02
N GLY A 46 11.63 -1.73 -5.73
CA GLY A 46 11.82 -3.11 -5.32
C GLY A 46 10.69 -4.07 -5.72
N TRP A 47 9.92 -3.75 -6.74
CA TRP A 47 8.91 -4.64 -7.31
C TRP A 47 9.21 -4.93 -8.78
N ASP A 48 8.92 -6.16 -9.19
CA ASP A 48 8.92 -6.58 -10.60
C ASP A 48 7.57 -6.28 -11.28
N GLY A 49 7.44 -6.74 -12.53
CA GLY A 49 6.16 -6.69 -13.25
C GLY A 49 5.12 -7.63 -12.66
N PHE A 50 3.85 -7.38 -13.01
CA PHE A 50 2.74 -8.23 -12.61
C PHE A 50 2.76 -9.56 -13.35
N GLU A 51 2.50 -10.64 -12.62
CA GLU A 51 2.39 -12.00 -13.12
C GLU A 51 1.01 -12.59 -12.79
N LYS A 52 0.69 -13.71 -13.39
CA LYS A 52 -0.56 -14.44 -13.10
C LYS A 52 -0.26 -15.87 -12.70
N THR A 53 -1.03 -16.36 -11.72
CA THR A 53 -1.09 -17.78 -11.41
C THR A 53 -1.81 -18.54 -12.53
N GLU A 54 -1.73 -19.86 -12.51
CA GLU A 54 -2.53 -20.72 -13.44
C GLU A 54 -4.04 -20.52 -13.28
N LEU A 55 -4.50 -20.08 -12.11
CA LEU A 55 -5.91 -19.79 -11.82
C LEU A 55 -6.32 -18.37 -12.23
N GLY A 56 -5.37 -17.54 -12.70
CA GLY A 56 -5.62 -16.19 -13.19
C GLY A 56 -5.46 -15.09 -12.12
N ASP A 57 -5.17 -15.44 -10.87
CA ASP A 57 -4.88 -14.45 -9.82
C ASP A 57 -3.59 -13.70 -10.16
N THR A 58 -3.60 -12.39 -9.99
CA THR A 58 -2.41 -11.55 -10.20
C THR A 58 -1.55 -11.47 -8.94
N PHE A 59 -0.24 -11.40 -9.14
CA PHE A 59 0.71 -11.18 -8.08
C PHE A 59 1.94 -10.42 -8.60
N VAL A 60 2.80 -9.98 -7.68
CA VAL A 60 4.05 -9.30 -8.01
C VAL A 60 5.19 -9.83 -7.13
N TRP A 61 6.37 -10.00 -7.71
CA TRP A 61 7.57 -10.32 -6.95
C TRP A 61 8.21 -9.08 -6.35
N ALA A 62 8.63 -9.18 -5.11
CA ALA A 62 9.62 -8.27 -4.56
C ALA A 62 10.99 -8.62 -5.15
N HIS A 63 11.62 -7.61 -5.80
CA HIS A 63 12.93 -7.70 -6.42
C HIS A 63 14.03 -7.25 -5.44
N GLY A 64 15.04 -8.08 -5.26
CA GLY A 64 16.06 -7.81 -4.25
C GLY A 64 15.56 -7.99 -2.82
N ARG A 65 16.29 -7.44 -1.85
CA ARG A 65 16.01 -7.64 -0.43
C ARG A 65 15.10 -6.59 0.20
N GLU A 66 14.62 -5.63 -0.57
CA GLU A 66 13.77 -4.56 -0.07
C GLU A 66 12.71 -4.19 -1.11
N ALA A 67 11.47 -4.02 -0.67
CA ALA A 67 10.38 -3.51 -1.49
C ALA A 67 9.56 -2.47 -0.72
N ARG A 68 9.04 -1.44 -1.41
CA ARG A 68 8.34 -0.31 -0.83
C ARG A 68 6.96 -0.12 -1.42
N LEU A 69 5.99 0.20 -0.57
CA LEU A 69 4.61 0.43 -0.95
C LEU A 69 4.10 1.72 -0.31
N SER A 70 3.44 2.55 -1.09
CA SER A 70 2.81 3.79 -0.61
C SER A 70 1.34 3.56 -0.32
N VAL A 71 0.88 3.95 0.87
CA VAL A 71 -0.50 3.81 1.30
C VAL A 71 -1.01 5.10 1.96
N VAL A 72 -2.32 5.33 1.92
CA VAL A 72 -2.94 6.49 2.55
C VAL A 72 -3.65 6.08 3.84
N SER A 73 -3.36 6.75 4.95
CA SER A 73 -4.02 6.53 6.24
C SER A 73 -4.59 7.83 6.82
N ARG A 74 -5.66 7.71 7.61
CA ARG A 74 -6.21 8.82 8.41
C ARG A 74 -5.50 9.04 9.73
N ALA A 75 -4.65 8.12 10.17
CA ALA A 75 -3.89 8.15 11.43
C ALA A 75 -4.79 8.30 12.68
N ASP A 76 -6.01 7.80 12.64
CA ASP A 76 -7.03 7.96 13.68
C ASP A 76 -7.17 6.74 14.62
N GLY A 77 -6.25 5.80 14.59
CA GLY A 77 -6.23 4.60 15.41
C GLY A 77 -5.18 3.58 14.97
N ASP A 78 -5.09 2.50 15.73
CA ASP A 78 -4.28 1.34 15.36
C ASP A 78 -4.79 0.72 14.06
N ARG A 79 -3.91 0.03 13.35
CA ARG A 79 -4.24 -0.71 12.13
C ARG A 79 -3.72 -2.13 12.23
N LEU A 80 -4.43 -3.04 11.56
CA LEU A 80 -3.98 -4.37 11.27
C LEU A 80 -3.58 -4.39 9.78
N VAL A 81 -2.29 -4.56 9.51
CA VAL A 81 -1.78 -4.77 8.16
C VAL A 81 -1.80 -6.27 7.89
N ARG A 82 -2.60 -6.70 6.91
CA ARG A 82 -2.69 -8.09 6.46
C ARG A 82 -2.23 -8.18 5.03
N PHE A 83 -1.53 -9.22 4.68
CA PHE A 83 -1.12 -9.48 3.31
C PHE A 83 -0.98 -10.98 3.06
N ARG A 84 -1.21 -11.38 1.83
CA ARG A 84 -0.96 -12.74 1.36
C ARG A 84 0.30 -12.74 0.53
N CYS A 85 1.28 -13.53 0.97
CA CYS A 85 2.55 -13.67 0.28
C CYS A 85 3.15 -15.07 0.45
N TRP A 86 4.16 -15.39 -0.36
CA TRP A 86 4.98 -16.58 -0.27
C TRP A 86 6.42 -16.27 -0.69
N PRO A 87 7.43 -16.92 -0.10
CA PRO A 87 8.82 -16.69 -0.44
C PRO A 87 9.18 -17.33 -1.78
N PHE A 88 10.21 -16.81 -2.43
CA PHE A 88 10.96 -17.59 -3.39
C PHE A 88 11.69 -18.71 -2.64
N SER A 89 11.34 -19.97 -2.93
CA SER A 89 11.90 -21.15 -2.29
C SER A 89 12.69 -21.99 -3.28
N PHE A 90 13.81 -22.56 -2.82
CA PHE A 90 14.67 -23.43 -3.62
C PHE A 90 15.24 -24.56 -2.73
N PRO A 91 15.76 -25.66 -3.30
CA PRO A 91 16.35 -26.72 -2.52
C PRO A 91 17.48 -26.26 -1.59
N GLY A 92 17.34 -26.48 -0.28
CA GLY A 92 18.30 -26.03 0.73
C GLY A 92 18.15 -24.55 1.13
N ALA A 93 17.10 -23.86 0.71
CA ALA A 93 16.85 -22.48 1.13
C ALA A 93 16.68 -22.39 2.66
N PRO A 94 17.31 -21.39 3.31
CA PRO A 94 17.03 -21.10 4.71
C PRO A 94 15.60 -20.56 4.85
N PRO A 95 15.02 -20.54 6.07
CA PRO A 95 13.75 -19.88 6.30
C PRO A 95 13.80 -18.41 5.86
N GLN A 96 12.85 -17.99 5.01
CA GLN A 96 12.72 -16.60 4.64
C GLN A 96 12.06 -15.82 5.78
N THR A 97 12.62 -14.66 6.12
CA THR A 97 11.98 -13.73 7.02
C THR A 97 11.66 -12.42 6.32
N LEU A 98 10.55 -11.81 6.73
CA LEU A 98 10.11 -10.50 6.29
C LEU A 98 10.04 -9.58 7.51
N THR A 99 10.80 -8.48 7.48
CA THR A 99 10.68 -7.39 8.45
C THR A 99 9.82 -6.30 7.85
N LEU A 100 8.71 -5.96 8.51
CA LEU A 100 7.84 -4.85 8.11
C LEU A 100 8.25 -3.57 8.85
N PHE A 101 8.37 -2.49 8.10
CA PHE A 101 8.51 -1.13 8.61
C PHE A 101 7.32 -0.29 8.14
N VAL A 102 6.92 0.66 8.99
CA VAL A 102 5.97 1.72 8.65
C VAL A 102 6.66 3.06 8.89
N ASN A 103 6.82 3.87 7.85
CA ASN A 103 7.54 5.16 7.91
C ASN A 103 8.94 5.04 8.56
N ASP A 104 9.72 4.02 8.16
CA ASP A 104 11.04 3.65 8.66
C ASP A 104 11.09 3.08 10.10
N GLU A 105 9.97 3.01 10.80
CA GLU A 105 9.87 2.39 12.12
C GLU A 105 9.55 0.91 12.00
N LYS A 106 10.39 0.05 12.57
CA LYS A 106 10.21 -1.40 12.55
C LYS A 106 8.98 -1.79 13.35
N THR A 107 8.11 -2.61 12.73
CA THR A 107 6.89 -3.10 13.40
C THR A 107 6.97 -4.56 13.80
N ASP A 108 7.42 -5.43 12.90
CA ASP A 108 7.39 -6.89 13.12
C ASP A 108 8.45 -7.61 12.30
N VAL A 109 8.71 -8.88 12.66
CA VAL A 109 9.51 -9.83 11.89
C VAL A 109 8.72 -11.13 11.76
N LEU A 110 8.38 -11.49 10.54
CA LEU A 110 7.58 -12.65 10.21
C LEU A 110 8.43 -13.72 9.52
N THR A 111 8.32 -14.96 9.92
CA THR A 111 8.88 -16.08 9.17
C THR A 111 7.87 -16.52 8.12
N LEU A 112 8.27 -16.54 6.86
CA LEU A 112 7.41 -16.92 5.74
C LEU A 112 7.42 -18.44 5.57
N GLY A 113 6.23 -19.03 5.43
CA GLY A 113 6.06 -20.43 5.03
C GLY A 113 6.21 -20.59 3.52
N GLY A 114 6.53 -21.80 3.06
CA GLY A 114 6.79 -22.10 1.65
C GLY A 114 5.60 -21.94 0.70
N GLU A 115 4.38 -21.96 1.23
CA GLU A 115 3.13 -21.83 0.46
C GLU A 115 2.49 -20.46 0.66
N PRO A 116 1.63 -20.00 -0.27
CA PRO A 116 0.89 -18.75 -0.13
C PRO A 116 0.08 -18.71 1.18
N ARG A 117 0.40 -17.77 2.08
CA ARG A 117 -0.24 -17.61 3.40
C ARG A 117 -0.57 -16.16 3.69
N VAL A 118 -1.57 -15.99 4.55
CA VAL A 118 -1.94 -14.69 5.09
C VAL A 118 -1.13 -14.41 6.35
N TYR A 119 -0.47 -13.28 6.36
CA TYR A 119 0.24 -12.72 7.50
C TYR A 119 -0.49 -11.49 8.01
N ALA A 120 -0.34 -11.18 9.30
CA ALA A 120 -0.98 -10.03 9.90
C ALA A 120 -0.10 -9.42 10.99
N THR A 121 0.03 -8.10 10.97
CA THR A 121 0.82 -7.33 11.94
C THR A 121 -0.01 -6.18 12.48
N ALA A 122 -0.10 -6.06 13.79
CA ALA A 122 -0.71 -4.90 14.44
C ALA A 122 0.28 -3.73 14.41
N VAL A 123 -0.16 -2.62 13.86
CA VAL A 123 0.63 -1.39 13.74
C VAL A 123 0.00 -0.31 14.60
N PRO A 124 0.70 0.16 15.66
CA PRO A 124 0.21 1.20 16.55
C PRO A 124 -0.07 2.51 15.81
N ARG A 125 -1.10 3.24 16.28
CA ARG A 125 -1.48 4.56 15.75
C ARG A 125 -0.29 5.52 15.59
N GLY A 126 0.64 5.52 16.54
CA GLY A 126 1.78 6.44 16.57
C GLY A 126 2.74 6.31 15.38
N LEU A 127 2.70 5.20 14.64
CA LEU A 127 3.54 4.97 13.46
C LEU A 127 2.89 5.49 12.17
N TRP A 128 1.61 5.82 12.19
CA TRP A 128 0.87 6.33 11.05
C TRP A 128 0.89 7.87 11.00
N LYS A 129 1.14 8.41 9.82
CA LYS A 129 0.93 9.82 9.48
C LYS A 129 -0.43 10.00 8.82
N ARG A 130 -1.06 11.15 9.01
CA ARG A 130 -2.24 11.49 8.22
C ARG A 130 -1.83 11.74 6.76
N GLY A 131 -2.47 11.06 5.83
CA GLY A 131 -2.12 11.09 4.42
C GLY A 131 -1.21 9.93 4.04
N GLN A 132 -0.21 10.19 3.24
CA GLN A 132 0.68 9.19 2.68
C GLN A 132 1.63 8.60 3.73
N ASN A 133 1.76 7.27 3.70
CA ASN A 133 2.67 6.48 4.52
C ASN A 133 3.43 5.51 3.62
N GLU A 134 4.60 5.09 4.05
CA GLU A 134 5.38 4.07 3.40
C GLU A 134 5.35 2.77 4.21
N LEU A 135 5.05 1.66 3.57
CA LEU A 135 5.33 0.31 4.04
C LEU A 135 6.60 -0.17 3.35
N LYS A 136 7.58 -0.60 4.14
CA LYS A 136 8.83 -1.16 3.63
C LYS A 136 8.95 -2.60 4.12
N PHE A 137 9.17 -3.51 3.18
CA PHE A 137 9.37 -4.93 3.40
C PHE A 137 10.84 -5.24 3.20
N VAL A 138 11.50 -5.80 4.21
CA VAL A 138 12.90 -6.19 4.16
C VAL A 138 13.02 -7.70 4.36
N PHE A 139 13.70 -8.38 3.44
CA PHE A 139 13.80 -9.82 3.37
C PHE A 139 15.17 -10.32 3.81
N ALA A 140 15.23 -11.50 4.44
CA ALA A 140 16.49 -12.13 4.87
C ALA A 140 17.38 -12.45 3.67
N TYR A 141 16.79 -12.92 2.56
CA TYR A 141 17.51 -13.18 1.33
C TYR A 141 16.70 -12.80 0.10
N ALA A 142 17.41 -12.64 -1.01
CA ALA A 142 16.88 -12.58 -2.36
C ALA A 142 17.86 -13.32 -3.28
N GLU A 143 17.34 -14.19 -4.13
CA GLU A 143 18.14 -15.10 -4.94
C GLU A 143 17.59 -15.23 -6.36
N SER A 144 18.47 -15.54 -7.30
CA SER A 144 18.06 -15.79 -8.68
C SER A 144 17.62 -17.25 -8.88
N PRO A 145 16.44 -17.50 -9.48
CA PRO A 145 16.05 -18.85 -9.89
C PRO A 145 17.13 -19.58 -10.71
N LYS A 146 17.77 -18.89 -11.65
CA LYS A 146 18.83 -19.43 -12.49
C LYS A 146 19.99 -20.00 -11.68
N ASP A 147 20.34 -19.37 -10.56
CA ASP A 147 21.48 -19.77 -9.73
C ASP A 147 21.13 -20.87 -8.71
N ARG A 148 19.83 -21.04 -8.41
CA ARG A 148 19.36 -21.91 -7.31
C ARG A 148 18.54 -23.10 -7.75
N VAL A 149 17.94 -23.07 -8.95
CA VAL A 149 17.07 -24.14 -9.44
C VAL A 149 17.61 -24.68 -10.75
N SER A 150 17.90 -25.95 -10.79
CA SER A 150 18.44 -26.64 -11.99
C SER A 150 17.48 -26.44 -13.18
N GLY A 151 17.99 -25.95 -14.30
CA GLY A 151 17.22 -25.73 -15.52
C GLY A 151 16.39 -24.44 -15.55
N ALA A 152 16.39 -23.65 -14.48
CA ALA A 152 15.75 -22.35 -14.50
C ALA A 152 16.55 -21.33 -15.34
N THR A 153 15.85 -20.42 -16.01
CA THR A 153 16.45 -19.38 -16.86
C THR A 153 16.18 -17.98 -16.34
N ASP A 154 15.34 -17.82 -15.32
CA ASP A 154 14.99 -16.53 -14.71
C ASP A 154 16.19 -15.97 -13.94
N GLU A 155 16.69 -14.81 -14.36
CA GLU A 155 17.86 -14.12 -13.79
C GLU A 155 17.48 -13.07 -12.74
N ARG A 156 16.19 -12.82 -12.53
CA ARG A 156 15.73 -11.85 -11.54
C ARG A 156 16.15 -12.27 -10.13
N THR A 157 16.35 -11.30 -9.26
CA THR A 157 16.68 -11.56 -7.85
C THR A 157 15.40 -11.48 -7.03
N LEU A 158 14.79 -12.60 -6.70
CA LEU A 158 13.47 -12.72 -6.09
C LEU A 158 13.56 -12.97 -4.59
N SER A 159 12.70 -12.36 -3.80
CA SER A 159 12.59 -12.61 -2.35
C SER A 159 11.24 -13.20 -1.95
N ALA A 160 10.13 -12.55 -2.26
CA ALA A 160 8.78 -13.03 -2.00
C ALA A 160 7.78 -12.46 -3.01
N ALA A 161 6.73 -13.23 -3.32
CA ALA A 161 5.60 -12.79 -4.14
C ALA A 161 4.46 -12.33 -3.26
N PHE A 162 3.74 -11.31 -3.71
CA PHE A 162 2.59 -10.73 -3.02
C PHE A 162 1.36 -10.75 -3.93
N ASP A 163 0.24 -11.19 -3.39
CA ASP A 163 -1.06 -11.30 -4.05
C ASP A 163 -1.97 -10.11 -3.68
N TRP A 164 -2.14 -9.85 -2.38
CA TRP A 164 -2.92 -8.71 -1.90
C TRP A 164 -2.41 -8.20 -0.54
N LEU A 165 -2.82 -6.96 -0.21
CA LEU A 165 -2.59 -6.33 1.08
C LEU A 165 -3.84 -5.60 1.53
N GLU A 166 -4.17 -5.67 2.82
CA GLU A 166 -5.26 -4.96 3.46
C GLU A 166 -4.78 -4.17 4.68
N ILE A 167 -5.36 -2.99 4.87
CA ILE A 167 -5.16 -2.16 6.06
C ILE A 167 -6.50 -2.01 6.77
N LEU A 168 -6.67 -2.71 7.86
CA LEU A 168 -7.93 -2.82 8.59
C LEU A 168 -7.87 -2.09 9.93
N ARG A 169 -9.01 -1.67 10.44
CA ARG A 169 -9.13 -1.30 11.86
C ARG A 169 -9.22 -2.57 12.70
N PRO A 170 -8.46 -2.68 13.80
CA PRO A 170 -8.63 -3.81 14.70
C PRO A 170 -10.09 -3.87 15.19
N GLN A 171 -10.71 -5.05 15.10
CA GLN A 171 -12.01 -5.23 15.71
C GLN A 171 -11.83 -5.34 17.24
N PRO A 172 -12.69 -4.68 18.04
CA PRO A 172 -12.68 -4.89 19.48
C PRO A 172 -12.94 -6.37 19.75
N ALA A 173 -12.17 -6.96 20.67
CA ALA A 173 -12.40 -8.33 21.08
C ALA A 173 -13.88 -8.47 21.53
N ARG A 174 -14.60 -9.39 20.92
CA ARG A 174 -15.95 -9.74 21.41
C ARG A 174 -15.78 -10.32 22.83
N LYS A 175 -16.32 -9.62 23.81
CA LYS A 175 -16.41 -10.12 25.20
C LYS A 175 -17.39 -11.27 25.31
#